data_beae5f7fdaf7163c8c05e89e997a2a49
#
_entry.id   beae5f7fdaf7163c8c05e89e997a2a49
#
_cell.length_a   1.000
_cell.length_b   1.000
_cell.length_c   1.000
_cell.angle_alpha   90.00
_cell.angle_beta   90.00
_cell.angle_gamma   90.00
#
_symmetry.space_group_name_H-M   'P 1'
#
loop_
_entity.id
_entity.type
_entity.pdbx_description
1 polymer ?
#
loop_
_entity_poly.entity_id
_entity_poly.type
_entity_poly.pdbx_seq_one_letter_code
_entity_poly.pdbx_strand_id
1 'polypeptide(L)'
;MKNPLRYQMTEYDCGPTSMLNAISYLFHREEIPPEIVRNIMLYCLDCFGPDGASGKCGTSCMAMMFLSNWLNSFGQAGHLPVSSQYLSGKDVNFSQNGRLLDAMRRKGAAVVRVDFEGWHYVLLTDVQKDMVYFFDPYYRAEPFDDPNLRMETACPDRYNRIVPVRYFEGNGVYALPPLESREAVLLFNENTKLTVETTVEYII
;
A
#
# COMPACT_ATOMS: atom_id res chain seq x y z
N MET A 1 17.81 -8.49 -6.73
CA MET A 1 16.83 -9.60 -6.52
C MET A 1 15.57 -9.01 -5.87
N LYS A 2 14.35 -9.40 -6.32
CA LYS A 2 13.11 -9.04 -5.62
C LYS A 2 12.95 -9.88 -4.37
N ASN A 3 12.55 -9.24 -3.27
CA ASN A 3 12.19 -9.95 -2.04
C ASN A 3 10.71 -10.38 -2.09
N PRO A 4 10.37 -11.54 -1.52
CA PRO A 4 8.97 -11.82 -1.20
C PRO A 4 8.40 -10.75 -0.26
N LEU A 5 7.14 -10.38 -0.46
CA LEU A 5 6.43 -9.50 0.45
C LEU A 5 6.16 -10.24 1.78
N ARG A 6 6.07 -9.48 2.86
CA ARG A 6 6.06 -10.03 4.22
C ARG A 6 4.68 -9.93 4.83
N TYR A 7 4.35 -10.93 5.63
CA TYR A 7 3.22 -10.86 6.54
C TYR A 7 3.59 -10.06 7.79
N GLN A 8 2.59 -9.43 8.41
CA GLN A 8 2.75 -8.72 9.68
C GLN A 8 3.13 -9.70 10.80
N MET A 9 3.83 -9.22 11.80
CA MET A 9 4.32 -10.03 12.92
C MET A 9 3.41 -9.94 14.14
N THR A 10 2.62 -8.87 14.23
CA THR A 10 1.69 -8.60 15.34
C THR A 10 0.35 -8.14 14.78
N GLU A 11 -0.66 -8.02 15.66
CA GLU A 11 -1.99 -7.51 15.28
C GLU A 11 -1.99 -6.02 14.89
N TYR A 12 -0.88 -5.30 15.11
CA TYR A 12 -0.83 -3.85 15.03
C TYR A 12 0.06 -3.30 13.90
N ASP A 13 0.88 -4.13 13.28
CA ASP A 13 1.93 -3.67 12.35
C ASP A 13 1.57 -3.81 10.85
N CYS A 14 0.27 -3.83 10.52
CA CYS A 14 -0.18 -3.81 9.13
C CYS A 14 0.32 -2.56 8.37
N GLY A 15 0.33 -1.39 9.00
CA GLY A 15 0.82 -0.14 8.42
C GLY A 15 2.31 -0.20 8.03
N PRO A 16 3.25 -0.38 8.98
CA PRO A 16 4.67 -0.48 8.66
C PRO A 16 4.98 -1.64 7.71
N THR A 17 4.32 -2.78 7.86
CA THR A 17 4.52 -3.93 6.98
C THR A 17 4.09 -3.61 5.55
N SER A 18 2.93 -2.96 5.35
CA SER A 18 2.48 -2.54 4.00
C SER A 18 3.41 -1.49 3.38
N MET A 19 3.94 -0.54 4.17
CA MET A 19 4.92 0.44 3.69
C MET A 19 6.24 -0.23 3.28
N LEU A 20 6.77 -1.16 4.08
CA LEU A 20 7.97 -1.94 3.75
C LEU A 20 7.76 -2.83 2.53
N ASN A 21 6.57 -3.41 2.40
CA ASN A 21 6.18 -4.20 1.24
C ASN A 21 6.12 -3.34 -0.03
N ALA A 22 5.61 -2.09 0.04
CA ALA A 22 5.60 -1.17 -1.09
C ALA A 22 7.04 -0.86 -1.57
N ILE A 23 7.97 -0.60 -0.66
CA ILE A 23 9.38 -0.40 -1.00
C ILE A 23 9.98 -1.68 -1.60
N SER A 24 9.73 -2.85 -1.03
CA SER A 24 10.22 -4.14 -1.55
C SER A 24 9.63 -4.50 -2.92
N TYR A 25 8.40 -4.07 -3.20
CA TYR A 25 7.76 -4.23 -4.50
C TYR A 25 8.40 -3.34 -5.57
N LEU A 26 8.70 -2.08 -5.23
CA LEU A 26 9.22 -1.08 -6.18
C LEU A 26 10.71 -1.21 -6.45
N PHE A 27 11.51 -1.63 -5.45
CA PHE A 27 12.97 -1.66 -5.51
C PHE A 27 13.54 -3.06 -5.34
N HIS A 28 14.73 -3.30 -5.88
CA HIS A 28 15.48 -4.50 -5.56
C HIS A 28 16.12 -4.38 -4.15
N ARG A 29 16.36 -5.52 -3.51
CA ARG A 29 16.92 -5.58 -2.16
C ARG A 29 18.20 -4.76 -2.01
N GLU A 30 19.05 -4.81 -3.01
CA GLU A 30 20.37 -4.18 -3.04
C GLU A 30 20.29 -2.65 -3.12
N GLU A 31 19.15 -2.13 -3.56
CA GLU A 31 18.91 -0.68 -3.70
C GLU A 31 18.38 -0.04 -2.42
N ILE A 32 17.79 -0.83 -1.51
CA ILE A 32 17.07 -0.31 -0.35
C ILE A 32 18.03 0.03 0.79
N PRO A 33 18.20 1.32 1.14
CA PRO A 33 19.05 1.72 2.26
C PRO A 33 18.42 1.31 3.61
N PRO A 34 19.24 0.97 4.63
CA PRO A 34 18.72 0.55 5.96
C PRO A 34 17.90 1.64 6.65
N GLU A 35 18.13 2.91 6.33
CA GLU A 35 17.37 4.06 6.86
C GLU A 35 15.87 3.97 6.53
N ILE A 36 15.52 3.46 5.36
CA ILE A 36 14.12 3.23 4.95
C ILE A 36 13.43 2.29 5.95
N VAL A 37 14.05 1.14 6.20
CA VAL A 37 13.49 0.12 7.10
C VAL A 37 13.38 0.67 8.51
N ARG A 38 14.46 1.31 9.00
CA ARG A 38 14.50 1.90 10.34
C ARG A 38 13.40 2.95 10.54
N ASN A 39 13.25 3.88 9.61
CA ASN A 39 12.32 4.99 9.80
C ASN A 39 10.86 4.55 9.63
N ILE A 40 10.55 3.66 8.69
CA ILE A 40 9.20 3.10 8.59
C ILE A 40 8.80 2.41 9.90
N MET A 41 9.65 1.54 10.44
CA MET A 41 9.33 0.84 11.69
C MET A 41 9.25 1.78 12.90
N LEU A 42 10.11 2.82 12.94
CA LEU A 42 10.16 3.75 14.07
C LEU A 42 8.91 4.64 14.14
N TYR A 43 8.39 5.09 13.01
CA TYR A 43 7.34 6.12 12.98
C TYR A 43 5.92 5.57 12.74
N CYS A 44 5.75 4.33 12.25
CA CYS A 44 4.43 3.80 11.95
C CYS A 44 3.64 3.28 13.16
N LEU A 45 4.28 2.87 14.24
CA LEU A 45 3.60 2.37 15.43
C LEU A 45 3.45 3.49 16.48
N ASP A 46 2.79 4.56 16.10
CA ASP A 46 2.70 5.81 16.84
C ASP A 46 1.43 5.93 17.73
N CYS A 47 0.44 5.08 17.52
CA CYS A 47 -0.80 5.14 18.28
C CYS A 47 -0.67 4.51 19.66
N PHE A 48 -1.38 5.12 20.62
CA PHE A 48 -1.49 4.61 22.00
C PHE A 48 -2.83 3.91 22.19
N GLY A 49 -2.84 2.76 22.83
CA GLY A 49 -4.05 2.09 23.24
C GLY A 49 -4.80 2.85 24.35
N PRO A 50 -6.07 2.48 24.64
CA PRO A 50 -6.85 3.09 25.72
C PRO A 50 -6.20 2.97 27.09
N ASP A 51 -5.32 1.97 27.27
CA ASP A 51 -4.50 1.73 28.45
C ASP A 51 -3.19 2.54 28.48
N GLY A 52 -2.96 3.40 27.48
CA GLY A 52 -1.73 4.17 27.32
C GLY A 52 -0.53 3.36 26.79
N ALA A 53 -0.72 2.11 26.39
CA ALA A 53 0.34 1.30 25.83
C ALA A 53 0.70 1.77 24.42
N SER A 54 1.97 2.12 24.20
CA SER A 54 2.50 2.52 22.90
C SER A 54 2.57 1.33 21.94
N GLY A 55 2.29 1.58 20.66
CA GLY A 55 2.43 0.60 19.59
C GLY A 55 1.37 -0.50 19.53
N LYS A 56 0.34 -0.43 20.38
CA LYS A 56 -0.76 -1.41 20.44
C LYS A 56 -2.09 -0.87 19.89
N CYS A 57 -2.03 0.10 19.00
CA CYS A 57 -3.22 0.68 18.38
C CYS A 57 -3.01 0.98 16.89
N GLY A 58 -1.99 0.37 16.31
CA GLY A 58 -1.69 0.48 14.88
C GLY A 58 -1.02 1.80 14.49
N THR A 59 -1.30 2.27 13.29
CA THR A 59 -0.65 3.40 12.62
C THR A 59 -1.64 4.53 12.41
N SER A 60 -1.28 5.75 12.83
CA SER A 60 -2.10 6.94 12.59
C SER A 60 -1.97 7.48 11.16
N CYS A 61 -2.95 8.28 10.75
CA CYS A 61 -2.88 9.04 9.49
C CYS A 61 -1.70 10.04 9.49
N MET A 62 -1.35 10.58 10.65
CA MET A 62 -0.22 11.50 10.80
C MET A 62 1.12 10.82 10.51
N ALA A 63 1.30 9.58 10.99
CA ALA A 63 2.48 8.78 10.68
C ALA A 63 2.61 8.50 9.20
N MET A 64 1.51 8.10 8.53
CA MET A 64 1.50 7.84 7.08
C MET A 64 1.81 9.11 6.27
N MET A 65 1.24 10.25 6.64
CA MET A 65 1.52 11.53 6.01
C MET A 65 2.98 11.96 6.22
N PHE A 66 3.49 11.82 7.45
CA PHE A 66 4.90 12.11 7.77
C PHE A 66 5.84 11.24 6.93
N LEU A 67 5.62 9.94 6.88
CA LEU A 67 6.47 9.02 6.11
C LEU A 67 6.41 9.29 4.61
N SER A 68 5.24 9.64 4.07
CA SER A 68 5.12 10.05 2.68
C SER A 68 5.99 11.27 2.37
N ASN A 69 5.94 12.31 3.23
CA ASN A 69 6.76 13.51 3.08
C ASN A 69 8.25 13.22 3.27
N TRP A 70 8.59 12.39 4.26
CA TRP A 70 9.97 11.99 4.51
C TRP A 70 10.56 11.21 3.31
N LEU A 71 9.82 10.25 2.73
CA LEU A 71 10.23 9.51 1.55
C LEU A 71 10.48 10.43 0.35
N ASN A 72 9.64 11.44 0.14
CA ASN A 72 9.88 12.44 -0.90
C ASN A 72 11.20 13.20 -0.68
N SER A 73 11.44 13.69 0.54
CA SER A 73 12.67 14.39 0.87
C SER A 73 13.90 13.50 0.71
N PHE A 74 13.76 12.23 1.10
CA PHE A 74 14.82 11.22 0.95
C PHE A 74 15.15 10.94 -0.52
N GLY A 75 14.11 10.86 -1.37
CA GLY A 75 14.27 10.71 -2.82
C GLY A 75 14.89 11.94 -3.47
N GLN A 76 14.46 13.15 -3.11
CA GLN A 76 15.02 14.41 -3.60
C GLN A 76 16.49 14.59 -3.21
N ALA A 77 16.89 14.08 -2.05
CA ALA A 77 18.30 14.07 -1.64
C ALA A 77 19.17 13.04 -2.40
N GLY A 78 18.56 12.23 -3.28
CA GLY A 78 19.27 11.28 -4.14
C GLY A 78 19.67 9.97 -3.47
N HIS A 79 19.15 9.67 -2.28
CA HIS A 79 19.50 8.44 -1.56
C HIS A 79 18.78 7.19 -2.09
N LEU A 80 17.61 7.35 -2.68
CA LEU A 80 16.81 6.32 -3.37
C LEU A 80 15.88 7.04 -4.34
N PRO A 81 15.69 6.60 -5.60
CA PRO A 81 14.81 7.27 -6.56
C PRO A 81 13.31 6.98 -6.24
N VAL A 82 12.89 7.31 -5.02
CA VAL A 82 11.54 7.15 -4.53
C VAL A 82 10.79 8.48 -4.52
N SER A 83 9.55 8.48 -4.98
CA SER A 83 8.60 9.55 -4.69
C SER A 83 7.34 8.99 -4.03
N SER A 84 6.67 9.82 -3.28
CA SER A 84 5.47 9.43 -2.53
C SER A 84 4.44 10.55 -2.51
N GLN A 85 3.18 10.20 -2.39
CA GLN A 85 2.08 11.12 -2.28
C GLN A 85 1.04 10.60 -1.30
N TYR A 86 0.76 11.37 -0.24
CA TYR A 86 -0.33 11.10 0.68
C TYR A 86 -1.66 11.58 0.08
N LEU A 87 -2.68 10.74 0.16
CA LEU A 87 -4.06 11.04 -0.23
C LEU A 87 -4.98 10.86 0.98
N SER A 88 -6.04 11.65 1.04
CA SER A 88 -7.09 11.51 2.05
C SER A 88 -8.47 11.86 1.51
N GLY A 89 -9.51 11.41 2.21
CA GLY A 89 -10.89 11.74 1.90
C GLY A 89 -11.31 11.33 0.49
N LYS A 90 -11.91 12.29 -0.23
CA LYS A 90 -12.47 12.08 -1.59
C LYS A 90 -11.43 11.68 -2.65
N ASP A 91 -10.15 11.95 -2.41
CA ASP A 91 -9.08 11.61 -3.36
C ASP A 91 -8.73 10.12 -3.32
N VAL A 92 -9.20 9.38 -2.29
CA VAL A 92 -9.06 7.93 -2.17
C VAL A 92 -10.33 7.27 -2.71
N ASN A 93 -10.30 6.89 -3.97
CA ASN A 93 -11.40 6.24 -4.69
C ASN A 93 -10.88 5.41 -5.86
N PHE A 94 -11.71 4.50 -6.39
CA PHE A 94 -11.41 3.64 -7.53
C PHE A 94 -12.07 4.12 -8.84
N SER A 95 -12.42 5.39 -8.96
CA SER A 95 -12.93 5.94 -10.23
C SER A 95 -11.91 5.78 -11.35
N GLN A 96 -12.36 5.69 -12.60
CA GLN A 96 -11.51 5.47 -13.78
C GLN A 96 -10.37 6.50 -13.92
N ASN A 97 -10.61 7.75 -13.48
CA ASN A 97 -9.63 8.82 -13.47
C ASN A 97 -9.08 9.07 -12.06
N GLY A 98 -9.32 8.14 -11.13
CA GLY A 98 -8.88 8.25 -9.75
C GLY A 98 -7.37 8.04 -9.62
N ARG A 99 -6.79 8.67 -8.60
CA ARG A 99 -5.34 8.68 -8.35
C ARG A 99 -4.80 7.29 -7.99
N LEU A 100 -5.62 6.42 -7.38
CA LEU A 100 -5.22 5.04 -7.09
C LEU A 100 -5.00 4.26 -8.39
N LEU A 101 -5.96 4.31 -9.34
CA LEU A 101 -5.83 3.62 -10.61
C LEU A 101 -4.71 4.22 -11.48
N ASP A 102 -4.55 5.54 -11.46
CA ASP A 102 -3.44 6.20 -12.17
C ASP A 102 -2.09 5.71 -11.64
N ALA A 103 -1.94 5.62 -10.31
CA ALA A 103 -0.69 5.13 -9.72
C ALA A 103 -0.33 3.71 -10.18
N MET A 104 -1.32 2.79 -10.23
CA MET A 104 -1.10 1.41 -10.71
C MET A 104 -0.72 1.40 -12.20
N ARG A 105 -1.43 2.17 -13.05
CA ARG A 105 -1.11 2.28 -14.48
C ARG A 105 0.29 2.81 -14.74
N ARG A 106 0.80 3.66 -13.85
CA ARG A 106 2.14 4.24 -13.91
C ARG A 106 3.22 3.40 -13.24
N LYS A 107 2.94 2.11 -12.97
CA LYS A 107 3.85 1.18 -12.28
C LYS A 107 4.23 1.60 -10.86
N GLY A 108 3.36 2.35 -10.19
CA GLY A 108 3.46 2.65 -8.78
C GLY A 108 2.84 1.56 -7.91
N ALA A 109 2.78 1.85 -6.63
CA ALA A 109 2.13 1.06 -5.60
C ALA A 109 1.30 2.00 -4.71
N ALA A 110 0.27 1.46 -4.02
CA ALA A 110 -0.50 2.25 -3.08
C ALA A 110 -0.74 1.47 -1.78
N VAL A 111 -0.33 2.03 -0.65
CA VAL A 111 -0.73 1.55 0.67
C VAL A 111 -2.04 2.22 1.01
N VAL A 112 -3.10 1.43 1.20
CA VAL A 112 -4.48 1.94 1.35
C VAL A 112 -5.07 1.42 2.66
N ARG A 113 -5.74 2.31 3.40
CA ARG A 113 -6.56 1.91 4.55
C ARG A 113 -7.88 1.35 4.07
N VAL A 114 -8.23 0.17 4.58
CA VAL A 114 -9.49 -0.55 4.29
C VAL A 114 -10.14 -1.00 5.59
N ASP A 115 -11.39 -1.44 5.51
CA ASP A 115 -12.08 -2.10 6.60
C ASP A 115 -11.86 -3.62 6.50
N PHE A 116 -11.24 -4.19 7.52
CA PHE A 116 -11.00 -5.61 7.69
C PHE A 116 -11.09 -5.95 9.18
N GLU A 117 -12.32 -6.13 9.69
CA GLU A 117 -12.58 -6.27 11.13
C GLU A 117 -12.02 -5.08 11.96
N GLY A 118 -12.00 -3.90 11.33
CA GLY A 118 -11.41 -2.68 11.81
C GLY A 118 -10.47 -2.05 10.77
N TRP A 119 -9.77 -1.00 11.16
CA TRP A 119 -8.85 -0.32 10.24
C TRP A 119 -7.61 -1.15 9.95
N HIS A 120 -7.39 -1.41 8.67
CA HIS A 120 -6.31 -2.25 8.19
C HIS A 120 -5.63 -1.62 6.99
N TYR A 121 -4.32 -1.83 6.81
CA TYR A 121 -3.58 -1.37 5.64
C TYR A 121 -3.19 -2.54 4.75
N VAL A 122 -3.44 -2.36 3.46
CA VAL A 122 -3.05 -3.31 2.41
C VAL A 122 -2.22 -2.60 1.34
N LEU A 123 -1.42 -3.35 0.60
CA LEU A 123 -0.61 -2.85 -0.51
C LEU A 123 -1.26 -3.20 -1.84
N LEU A 124 -1.79 -2.23 -2.57
CA LEU A 124 -2.22 -2.40 -3.96
C LEU A 124 -0.98 -2.41 -4.88
N THR A 125 -0.93 -3.38 -5.78
CA THR A 125 0.20 -3.57 -6.71
C THR A 125 -0.21 -3.52 -8.17
N ASP A 126 -1.47 -3.84 -8.50
CA ASP A 126 -1.96 -3.80 -9.87
C ASP A 126 -3.48 -3.69 -9.91
N VAL A 127 -4.01 -3.18 -11.02
CA VAL A 127 -5.43 -3.19 -11.35
C VAL A 127 -5.60 -3.56 -12.82
N GLN A 128 -6.28 -4.68 -13.08
CA GLN A 128 -6.55 -5.16 -14.43
C GLN A 128 -8.06 -5.24 -14.66
N LYS A 129 -8.57 -4.46 -15.61
CA LYS A 129 -10.02 -4.29 -15.84
C LYS A 129 -10.71 -3.80 -14.56
N ASP A 130 -11.54 -4.65 -13.96
CA ASP A 130 -12.28 -4.42 -12.73
C ASP A 130 -11.74 -5.21 -11.52
N MET A 131 -10.55 -5.83 -11.65
CA MET A 131 -9.93 -6.64 -10.60
C MET A 131 -8.73 -5.89 -10.00
N VAL A 132 -8.68 -5.85 -8.67
CA VAL A 132 -7.56 -5.30 -7.88
C VAL A 132 -6.69 -6.44 -7.39
N TYR A 133 -5.40 -6.31 -7.60
CA TYR A 133 -4.36 -7.20 -7.12
C TYR A 133 -3.64 -6.52 -5.98
N PHE A 134 -3.62 -7.13 -4.81
CA PHE A 134 -3.01 -6.51 -3.64
C PHE A 134 -2.38 -7.54 -2.70
N PHE A 135 -1.46 -7.08 -1.88
CA PHE A 135 -0.89 -7.87 -0.81
C PHE A 135 -1.50 -7.43 0.53
N ASP A 136 -2.19 -8.35 1.16
CA ASP A 136 -2.66 -8.22 2.53
C ASP A 136 -1.57 -8.75 3.46
N PRO A 137 -1.02 -7.94 4.37
CA PRO A 137 -0.01 -8.39 5.33
C PRO A 137 -0.59 -9.32 6.40
N TYR A 138 -1.91 -9.36 6.57
CA TYR A 138 -2.54 -10.30 7.51
C TYR A 138 -2.51 -11.72 6.92
N TYR A 139 -1.83 -12.64 7.61
CA TYR A 139 -1.79 -14.04 7.19
C TYR A 139 -3.12 -14.73 7.46
N ARG A 140 -3.66 -15.36 6.44
CA ARG A 140 -4.85 -16.18 6.52
C ARG A 140 -4.58 -17.53 5.85
N ALA A 141 -4.79 -18.62 6.59
CA ALA A 141 -4.62 -19.99 6.08
C ALA A 141 -5.86 -20.46 5.28
N GLU A 142 -7.04 -20.12 5.79
CA GLU A 142 -8.30 -20.60 5.21
C GLU A 142 -8.81 -19.64 4.13
N PRO A 143 -9.35 -20.17 3.03
CA PRO A 143 -10.03 -19.38 2.01
C PRO A 143 -11.19 -18.58 2.60
N PHE A 144 -11.58 -17.53 1.90
CA PHE A 144 -12.83 -16.83 2.20
C PHE A 144 -14.02 -17.64 1.71
N ASP A 145 -15.15 -17.54 2.40
CA ASP A 145 -16.41 -18.15 1.97
C ASP A 145 -16.93 -17.55 0.65
N ASP A 146 -16.56 -16.30 0.36
CA ASP A 146 -16.88 -15.62 -0.89
C ASP A 146 -15.87 -15.99 -1.99
N PRO A 147 -16.29 -16.66 -3.07
CA PRO A 147 -15.40 -17.09 -4.16
C PRO A 147 -14.80 -15.93 -4.97
N ASN A 148 -15.31 -14.70 -4.82
CA ASN A 148 -14.74 -13.54 -5.46
C ASN A 148 -13.54 -12.95 -4.69
N LEU A 149 -13.38 -13.31 -3.41
CA LEU A 149 -12.19 -12.97 -2.61
C LEU A 149 -11.14 -14.06 -2.79
N ARG A 150 -10.39 -13.99 -3.88
CA ARG A 150 -9.42 -15.02 -4.23
C ARG A 150 -8.10 -14.81 -3.49
N MET A 151 -7.60 -15.89 -2.88
CA MET A 151 -6.26 -15.98 -2.33
C MET A 151 -5.30 -16.51 -3.38
N GLU A 152 -4.08 -15.99 -3.40
CA GLU A 152 -3.04 -16.36 -4.34
C GLU A 152 -1.70 -16.55 -3.59
N THR A 153 -0.98 -17.60 -3.91
CA THR A 153 0.31 -17.92 -3.29
C THR A 153 1.47 -18.01 -4.28
N ALA A 154 1.16 -18.03 -5.58
CA ALA A 154 2.18 -18.20 -6.62
C ALA A 154 2.97 -16.91 -6.93
N CYS A 155 2.51 -15.75 -6.41
CA CYS A 155 3.10 -14.44 -6.68
C CYS A 155 3.56 -13.73 -5.38
N PRO A 156 4.47 -14.34 -4.59
CA PRO A 156 4.82 -13.85 -3.26
C PRO A 156 5.53 -12.50 -3.25
N ASP A 157 6.03 -12.03 -4.38
CA ASP A 157 6.69 -10.73 -4.57
C ASP A 157 5.74 -9.62 -5.07
N ARG A 158 4.45 -9.92 -5.24
CA ARG A 158 3.49 -8.99 -5.85
C ARG A 158 2.19 -8.86 -5.07
N TYR A 159 1.44 -9.96 -4.94
CA TYR A 159 0.12 -9.94 -4.33
C TYR A 159 -0.22 -11.32 -3.75
N ASN A 160 -1.15 -11.32 -2.80
CA ASN A 160 -1.72 -12.57 -2.24
C ASN A 160 -3.25 -12.54 -2.23
N ARG A 161 -3.87 -11.48 -2.78
CA ARG A 161 -5.33 -11.33 -2.92
C ARG A 161 -5.68 -10.75 -4.27
N ILE A 162 -6.81 -11.19 -4.82
CA ILE A 162 -7.42 -10.66 -6.04
C ILE A 162 -8.91 -10.50 -5.80
N VAL A 163 -9.43 -9.27 -5.89
CA VAL A 163 -10.85 -8.97 -5.67
C VAL A 163 -11.38 -7.98 -6.71
N PRO A 164 -12.68 -8.03 -7.04
CA PRO A 164 -13.28 -6.99 -7.86
C PRO A 164 -13.25 -5.61 -7.19
N VAL A 165 -13.06 -4.53 -7.96
CA VAL A 165 -13.06 -3.12 -7.49
C VAL A 165 -14.28 -2.82 -6.61
N ARG A 166 -15.45 -3.38 -6.91
CA ARG A 166 -16.70 -3.14 -6.14
C ARG A 166 -16.59 -3.50 -4.65
N TYR A 167 -15.63 -4.33 -4.24
CA TYR A 167 -15.42 -4.64 -2.81
C TYR A 167 -14.86 -3.43 -2.05
N PHE A 168 -13.98 -2.67 -2.68
CA PHE A 168 -13.47 -1.43 -2.10
C PHE A 168 -14.50 -0.31 -2.04
N GLU A 169 -15.50 -0.34 -2.93
CA GLU A 169 -16.58 0.65 -3.01
C GLU A 169 -17.83 0.24 -2.24
N GLY A 170 -17.88 -1.00 -1.75
CA GLY A 170 -19.02 -1.58 -1.01
C GLY A 170 -18.94 -1.37 0.51
N ASN A 171 -19.66 -2.23 1.22
CA ASN A 171 -19.70 -2.28 2.68
C ASN A 171 -19.37 -3.71 3.12
N GLY A 172 -18.10 -4.03 3.23
CA GLY A 172 -17.68 -5.38 3.60
C GLY A 172 -16.18 -5.48 3.72
N VAL A 173 -15.68 -6.70 3.70
CA VAL A 173 -14.23 -6.96 3.78
C VAL A 173 -13.51 -6.22 2.66
N TYR A 174 -12.49 -5.46 3.03
CA TYR A 174 -11.68 -4.58 2.17
C TYR A 174 -12.40 -3.32 1.66
N ALA A 175 -13.60 -2.99 2.15
CA ALA A 175 -14.24 -1.73 1.79
C ALA A 175 -13.37 -0.52 2.20
N LEU A 176 -13.42 0.56 1.42
CA LEU A 176 -12.86 1.83 1.87
C LEU A 176 -13.66 2.34 3.07
N PRO A 177 -13.00 2.84 4.12
CA PRO A 177 -13.70 3.37 5.29
C PRO A 177 -14.54 4.61 4.93
N PRO A 178 -15.34 5.16 5.87
CA PRO A 178 -16.04 6.43 5.68
C PRO A 178 -15.09 7.53 5.18
N LEU A 179 -15.63 8.49 4.44
CA LEU A 179 -14.86 9.46 3.66
C LEU A 179 -13.80 10.21 4.49
N GLU A 180 -14.13 10.57 5.73
CA GLU A 180 -13.26 11.27 6.66
C GLU A 180 -12.08 10.43 7.17
N SER A 181 -12.18 9.11 7.06
CA SER A 181 -11.19 8.14 7.50
C SER A 181 -10.40 7.51 6.35
N ARG A 182 -10.74 7.86 5.10
CA ARG A 182 -10.02 7.35 3.92
C ARG A 182 -8.63 7.95 3.83
N GLU A 183 -7.66 7.09 3.63
CA GLU A 183 -6.30 7.51 3.31
C GLU A 183 -5.55 6.48 2.47
N ALA A 184 -4.58 6.97 1.73
CA ALA A 184 -3.65 6.14 0.98
C ALA A 184 -2.29 6.85 0.84
N VAL A 185 -1.24 6.07 0.70
CA VAL A 185 0.10 6.54 0.33
C VAL A 185 0.46 5.93 -1.02
N LEU A 186 0.57 6.77 -2.04
CA LEU A 186 1.09 6.37 -3.34
C LEU A 186 2.62 6.39 -3.30
N LEU A 187 3.25 5.38 -3.89
CA LEU A 187 4.71 5.29 -3.98
C LEU A 187 5.13 4.96 -5.40
N PHE A 188 6.26 5.51 -5.83
CA PHE A 188 6.84 5.25 -7.14
C PHE A 188 8.36 5.07 -7.04
N ASN A 189 8.87 4.22 -7.91
CA ASN A 189 10.29 4.24 -8.29
C ASN A 189 10.43 5.15 -9.51
N GLU A 190 11.06 6.30 -9.37
CA GLU A 190 11.16 7.30 -10.44
C GLU A 190 11.94 6.80 -11.67
N ASN A 191 12.79 5.77 -11.52
CA ASN A 191 13.49 5.15 -12.63
C ASN A 191 12.59 4.24 -13.49
N THR A 192 11.47 3.74 -12.94
CA THR A 192 10.58 2.80 -13.62
C THR A 192 9.16 3.34 -13.82
N LYS A 193 8.85 4.47 -13.20
CA LYS A 193 7.56 5.13 -13.30
C LYS A 193 7.26 5.54 -14.74
N LEU A 194 6.10 5.14 -15.23
CA LEU A 194 5.64 5.57 -16.55
C LEU A 194 5.21 7.04 -16.48
N THR A 195 5.72 7.84 -17.40
CA THR A 195 5.30 9.23 -17.62
C THR A 195 4.32 9.30 -18.79
N VAL A 196 3.66 10.45 -19.00
CA VAL A 196 2.78 10.67 -20.16
C VAL A 196 3.54 10.46 -21.47
N GLU A 197 4.80 10.84 -21.51
CA GLU A 197 5.69 10.69 -22.67
C GLU A 197 6.01 9.23 -22.98
N THR A 198 6.22 8.40 -21.96
CA THR A 198 6.51 6.96 -22.11
C THR A 198 5.26 6.13 -22.37
N THR A 199 4.05 6.65 -22.11
CA THR A 199 2.78 5.94 -22.34
C THR A 199 2.31 6.06 -23.79
N VAL A 200 2.75 7.07 -24.53
CA VAL A 200 2.38 7.31 -25.93
C VAL A 200 3.11 6.35 -26.89
N GLU A 201 4.28 5.83 -26.53
CA GLU A 201 5.05 4.90 -27.38
C GLU A 201 4.43 3.49 -27.51
N TYR A 202 3.40 3.15 -26.73
CA TYR A 202 2.76 1.84 -26.76
C TYR A 202 1.42 1.80 -27.54
N ILE A 203 1.07 2.86 -28.27
CA ILE A 203 -0.18 2.96 -29.05
C ILE A 203 0.10 2.96 -30.56
N ILE A 204 1.23 2.45 -31.01
CA ILE A 204 1.52 2.26 -32.44
C ILE A 204 1.49 0.76 -32.76
#